data_2035cf2e9c4ac85d086412bcdfcd874b
#
_entry.id   2035cf2e9c4ac85d086412bcdfcd874b
#
_cell.length_a   1.000
_cell.length_b   1.000
_cell.length_c   1.000
_cell.angle_alpha   90.00
_cell.angle_beta   90.00
_cell.angle_gamma   90.00
#
_symmetry.space_group_name_H-M   'P 1'
#
loop_
_entity.id
_entity.type
_entity.pdbx_description
1 polymer ?
#
loop_
_entity_poly.entity_id
_entity_poly.type
_entity_poly.pdbx_seq_one_letter_code
_entity_poly.pdbx_strand_id
1 'polypeptide(L)'
;MHRLTAVAVAAVLTACGSGSDVTALKVAGDSLADAGTFGFKFTVQGATLAQTRIWVDHVADAVDVSPLCPRYTATGPNAVAANPAAAHCTSHAVGGARINVAGTAGDSTPLSIQQQLRDLGATAYGDRDVLLVVGGGNDAADLIGAYLGASADGGAAYVALLGELLSPAQVAQAAAGGNAGLAQAGGLYMAALADQLADTLQAQALAKGAKRVVVLNAPDVTRTPRFLALLAAVAQSSGGGATGAAMAEQIATTARAWVSAYNSRLAQRFATESRVAVVDFFGALNQWLASPATYGLTNTTSPACPATGTDARGLPTYSIQTCTEASLTAAAPAGAGAGWWNSYVFSDNFHGTPRTNALMGNLVNDTLRARGWM
;
A
#
# COMPACT_ATOMS: atom_id res chain seq x y z
N MET A 1 17.60 35.66 68.38
CA MET A 1 18.11 34.44 67.78
C MET A 1 16.94 33.70 67.12
N HIS A 2 16.70 33.97 65.81
CA HIS A 2 15.63 33.30 65.04
C HIS A 2 16.27 32.23 64.18
N ARG A 3 15.92 30.97 64.43
CA ARG A 3 16.34 29.80 63.57
C ARG A 3 15.39 29.66 62.40
N LEU A 4 15.89 29.89 61.21
CA LEU A 4 15.23 29.58 59.97
C LEU A 4 15.43 28.07 59.65
N THR A 5 14.33 27.34 59.64
CA THR A 5 14.30 25.92 59.19
C THR A 5 14.06 25.90 57.70
N ALA A 6 15.04 25.48 56.92
CA ALA A 6 14.89 25.28 55.48
C ALA A 6 14.19 23.91 55.24
N VAL A 7 13.03 23.93 54.60
CA VAL A 7 12.33 22.75 54.13
C VAL A 7 12.81 22.45 52.69
N ALA A 8 13.56 21.38 52.51
CA ALA A 8 13.94 20.89 51.20
C ALA A 8 12.76 20.08 50.59
N VAL A 9 12.14 20.61 49.55
CA VAL A 9 11.17 19.88 48.74
C VAL A 9 11.95 19.03 47.71
N ALA A 10 12.00 17.73 47.94
CA ALA A 10 12.50 16.78 46.95
C ALA A 10 11.46 16.61 45.86
N ALA A 11 11.71 17.15 44.66
CA ALA A 11 10.96 16.86 43.47
C ALA A 11 11.30 15.42 43.00
N VAL A 12 10.40 14.51 43.21
CA VAL A 12 10.47 13.16 42.62
C VAL A 12 10.14 13.30 41.12
N LEU A 13 11.18 13.35 40.31
CA LEU A 13 11.05 13.16 38.86
C LEU A 13 10.71 11.69 38.64
N THR A 14 9.41 11.39 38.52
CA THR A 14 8.97 10.13 37.92
C THR A 14 9.38 10.18 36.45
N ALA A 15 10.49 9.53 36.10
CA ALA A 15 10.79 9.17 34.71
C ALA A 15 9.70 8.21 34.27
N CYS A 16 8.68 8.73 33.57
CA CYS A 16 7.80 7.90 32.75
C CYS A 16 8.67 7.21 31.71
N GLY A 17 8.98 5.97 31.91
CA GLY A 17 9.52 5.11 30.87
C GLY A 17 8.49 5.10 29.73
N SER A 18 8.78 5.77 28.62
CA SER A 18 7.95 5.80 27.42
C SER A 18 8.15 4.52 26.62
N GLY A 19 7.85 3.36 27.19
CA GLY A 19 7.64 2.15 26.43
C GLY A 19 6.24 2.23 25.79
N SER A 20 6.12 1.84 24.52
CA SER A 20 4.80 1.68 23.88
C SER A 20 3.95 0.68 24.67
N ASP A 21 2.66 0.96 24.79
CA ASP A 21 1.70 0.04 25.41
C ASP A 21 1.10 -0.97 24.41
N VAL A 22 1.53 -0.93 23.12
CA VAL A 22 1.05 -1.85 22.08
C VAL A 22 1.48 -3.28 22.40
N THR A 23 0.52 -4.19 22.36
CA THR A 23 0.75 -5.62 22.69
C THR A 23 1.00 -6.47 21.46
N ALA A 24 0.40 -6.13 20.33
CA ALA A 24 0.63 -6.81 19.04
C ALA A 24 0.32 -5.89 17.87
N LEU A 25 1.05 -6.10 16.78
CA LEU A 25 0.70 -5.57 15.47
C LEU A 25 0.04 -6.69 14.65
N LYS A 26 -1.13 -6.42 14.11
CA LYS A 26 -1.85 -7.27 13.15
C LYS A 26 -1.84 -6.54 11.81
N VAL A 27 -1.51 -7.24 10.73
CA VAL A 27 -1.30 -6.62 9.42
C VAL A 27 -2.14 -7.33 8.37
N ALA A 28 -2.93 -6.58 7.59
CA ALA A 28 -3.59 -7.03 6.39
C ALA A 28 -3.24 -6.11 5.23
N GLY A 29 -3.08 -6.65 4.04
CA GLY A 29 -2.77 -5.83 2.88
C GLY A 29 -2.11 -6.58 1.73
N ASP A 30 -1.48 -5.81 0.90
CA ASP A 30 -0.81 -6.27 -0.33
C ASP A 30 0.73 -6.29 -0.18
N SER A 31 1.44 -6.21 -1.32
CA SER A 31 2.91 -6.23 -1.38
C SER A 31 3.58 -5.12 -0.55
N LEU A 32 2.91 -3.99 -0.32
CA LEU A 32 3.47 -2.91 0.50
C LEU A 32 3.66 -3.33 1.96
N ALA A 33 2.90 -4.31 2.45
CA ALA A 33 2.93 -4.76 3.84
C ALA A 33 3.31 -6.25 4.02
N ASP A 34 3.64 -6.95 2.93
CA ASP A 34 3.98 -8.39 2.96
C ASP A 34 5.30 -8.63 3.70
N ALA A 35 5.24 -9.25 4.87
CA ALA A 35 6.38 -9.55 5.73
C ALA A 35 7.28 -10.70 5.23
N GLY A 36 7.02 -11.24 4.03
CA GLY A 36 7.87 -12.26 3.41
C GLY A 36 7.15 -13.55 3.02
N THR A 37 5.88 -13.49 2.64
CA THR A 37 5.07 -14.64 2.15
C THR A 37 5.77 -15.41 1.03
N PHE A 38 6.53 -14.72 0.18
CA PHE A 38 7.27 -15.29 -0.95
C PHE A 38 8.76 -15.54 -0.66
N GLY A 39 9.20 -15.40 0.59
CA GLY A 39 10.61 -15.50 0.99
C GLY A 39 11.41 -14.19 0.77
N PHE A 40 10.77 -13.13 0.32
CA PHE A 40 11.32 -11.78 0.16
C PHE A 40 10.25 -10.72 0.50
N LYS A 41 10.67 -9.48 0.73
CA LYS A 41 9.78 -8.32 0.88
C LYS A 41 9.89 -7.41 -0.35
N PHE A 42 8.87 -6.64 -0.64
CA PHE A 42 8.80 -5.86 -1.88
C PHE A 42 9.53 -4.51 -1.77
N THR A 43 10.85 -4.60 -1.70
CA THR A 43 11.81 -3.48 -1.69
C THR A 43 13.20 -4.01 -2.09
N VAL A 44 14.25 -3.19 -2.11
CA VAL A 44 15.63 -3.68 -2.24
C VAL A 44 15.93 -4.65 -1.09
N GLN A 45 16.47 -5.85 -1.44
CA GLN A 45 16.71 -6.89 -0.46
C GLN A 45 18.02 -6.66 0.30
N GLY A 46 17.96 -6.69 1.63
CA GLY A 46 19.11 -6.81 2.50
C GLY A 46 19.74 -8.21 2.43
N ALA A 47 20.79 -8.46 3.22
CA ALA A 47 21.46 -9.75 3.25
C ALA A 47 20.58 -10.90 3.78
N THR A 48 19.58 -10.59 4.56
CA THR A 48 18.57 -11.54 5.08
C THR A 48 17.17 -10.92 5.03
N LEU A 49 16.13 -11.77 5.14
CA LEU A 49 14.76 -11.29 5.20
C LEU A 49 14.51 -10.33 6.39
N ALA A 50 15.15 -10.57 7.53
CA ALA A 50 15.07 -9.70 8.70
C ALA A 50 15.73 -8.33 8.49
N GLN A 51 16.77 -8.27 7.67
CA GLN A 51 17.46 -7.03 7.29
C GLN A 51 16.77 -6.28 6.16
N THR A 52 15.88 -6.95 5.42
CA THR A 52 15.01 -6.31 4.44
C THR A 52 13.85 -5.63 5.17
N ARG A 53 13.82 -4.30 5.13
CA ARG A 53 12.88 -3.52 5.94
C ARG A 53 11.83 -2.83 5.07
N ILE A 54 10.56 -3.06 5.40
CA ILE A 54 9.41 -2.32 4.87
C ILE A 54 8.73 -1.51 5.97
N TRP A 55 7.78 -0.67 5.65
CA TRP A 55 7.18 0.28 6.59
C TRP A 55 6.57 -0.37 7.84
N VAL A 56 5.97 -1.56 7.72
CA VAL A 56 5.40 -2.28 8.89
C VAL A 56 6.49 -2.73 9.88
N ASP A 57 7.70 -3.02 9.40
CA ASP A 57 8.83 -3.34 10.26
C ASP A 57 9.29 -2.11 11.06
N HIS A 58 9.29 -0.91 10.43
CA HIS A 58 9.61 0.34 11.11
C HIS A 58 8.55 0.69 12.18
N VAL A 59 7.28 0.34 11.93
CA VAL A 59 6.23 0.49 12.95
C VAL A 59 6.44 -0.51 14.08
N ALA A 60 6.75 -1.77 13.77
CA ALA A 60 7.00 -2.80 14.78
C ALA A 60 8.13 -2.42 15.74
N ASP A 61 9.24 -1.90 15.19
CA ASP A 61 10.34 -1.40 16.03
C ASP A 61 9.92 -0.22 16.92
N ALA A 62 9.17 0.72 16.35
CA ALA A 62 8.77 1.92 17.09
C ALA A 62 7.81 1.65 18.24
N VAL A 63 7.06 0.54 18.20
CA VAL A 63 6.15 0.11 19.28
C VAL A 63 6.71 -1.03 20.11
N ASP A 64 7.97 -1.44 19.88
CA ASP A 64 8.71 -2.46 20.62
C ASP A 64 8.00 -3.83 20.62
N VAL A 65 7.45 -4.24 19.47
CA VAL A 65 6.91 -5.59 19.28
C VAL A 65 7.90 -6.48 18.52
N SER A 66 7.76 -7.80 18.69
CA SER A 66 8.59 -8.78 17.99
C SER A 66 8.53 -8.60 16.47
N PRO A 67 9.61 -8.94 15.74
CA PRO A 67 9.63 -8.86 14.29
C PRO A 67 8.41 -9.58 13.68
N LEU A 68 7.79 -8.93 12.69
CA LEU A 68 6.65 -9.49 11.99
C LEU A 68 7.06 -10.71 11.18
N CYS A 69 6.21 -11.74 11.18
CA CYS A 69 6.36 -12.92 10.33
C CYS A 69 5.07 -13.16 9.52
N PRO A 70 5.19 -13.70 8.29
CA PRO A 70 4.03 -13.93 7.43
C PRO A 70 3.21 -15.13 7.90
N ARG A 71 1.89 -14.97 7.99
CA ARG A 71 0.93 -16.04 8.30
C ARG A 71 0.79 -17.02 7.15
N TYR A 72 1.02 -16.57 5.94
CA TYR A 72 0.89 -17.34 4.72
C TYR A 72 2.25 -17.63 4.08
N THR A 73 2.29 -18.62 3.21
CA THR A 73 3.46 -18.98 2.41
C THR A 73 3.05 -19.24 0.97
N ALA A 74 3.90 -18.85 0.03
CA ALA A 74 3.72 -19.20 -1.37
C ALA A 74 3.92 -20.71 -1.58
N THR A 75 2.99 -21.34 -2.31
CA THR A 75 3.02 -22.75 -2.68
C THR A 75 3.19 -22.93 -4.18
N GLY A 76 3.23 -21.82 -4.94
CA GLY A 76 3.43 -21.76 -6.39
C GLY A 76 3.42 -20.31 -6.87
N PRO A 77 3.59 -20.04 -8.17
CA PRO A 77 3.71 -18.68 -8.70
C PRO A 77 2.55 -17.74 -8.34
N ASN A 78 1.33 -18.27 -8.26
CA ASN A 78 0.12 -17.53 -7.90
C ASN A 78 -0.71 -18.27 -6.82
N ALA A 79 -0.06 -19.15 -6.08
CA ALA A 79 -0.72 -19.95 -5.05
C ALA A 79 -0.12 -19.63 -3.68
N VAL A 80 -1.00 -19.29 -2.76
CA VAL A 80 -0.66 -18.94 -1.38
C VAL A 80 -1.57 -19.72 -0.45
N ALA A 81 -1.01 -20.30 0.60
CA ALA A 81 -1.74 -21.04 1.61
C ALA A 81 -1.33 -20.62 3.01
N ALA A 82 -2.21 -20.92 3.99
CA ALA A 82 -1.86 -20.75 5.39
C ALA A 82 -0.66 -21.65 5.75
N ASN A 83 0.33 -21.06 6.44
CA ASN A 83 1.47 -21.82 6.96
C ASN A 83 1.15 -22.34 8.38
N PRO A 84 0.96 -23.66 8.59
CA PRO A 84 0.65 -24.18 9.89
C PRO A 84 1.74 -23.90 10.95
N ALA A 85 3.02 -23.87 10.54
CA ALA A 85 4.15 -23.56 11.42
C ALA A 85 4.17 -22.08 11.86
N ALA A 86 3.49 -21.20 11.11
CA ALA A 86 3.40 -19.77 11.36
C ALA A 86 2.02 -19.36 11.93
N ALA A 87 1.32 -20.24 12.63
CA ALA A 87 0.00 -19.96 13.20
C ALA A 87 -0.01 -18.77 14.19
N HIS A 88 1.15 -18.49 14.81
CA HIS A 88 1.36 -17.37 15.72
C HIS A 88 1.66 -16.03 15.00
N CYS A 89 1.97 -16.06 13.71
CA CYS A 89 2.30 -14.86 12.94
C CYS A 89 1.05 -14.02 12.67
N THR A 90 1.18 -12.71 12.86
CA THR A 90 0.08 -11.74 12.78
C THR A 90 0.09 -10.91 11.51
N SER A 91 1.10 -11.07 10.63
CA SER A 91 1.11 -10.44 9.30
C SER A 91 0.42 -11.35 8.29
N HIS A 92 -0.77 -10.93 7.86
CA HIS A 92 -1.60 -11.62 6.86
C HIS A 92 -1.49 -10.99 5.47
N ALA A 93 -0.72 -9.90 5.33
CA ALA A 93 -0.50 -9.24 4.05
C ALA A 93 0.20 -10.16 3.04
N VAL A 94 -0.23 -10.12 1.79
CA VAL A 94 0.26 -10.97 0.70
C VAL A 94 0.50 -10.12 -0.55
N GLY A 95 1.68 -10.25 -1.14
CA GLY A 95 2.01 -9.59 -2.40
C GLY A 95 0.98 -9.85 -3.48
N GLY A 96 0.51 -8.79 -4.15
CA GLY A 96 -0.52 -8.87 -5.18
C GLY A 96 -1.97 -8.98 -4.66
N ALA A 97 -2.20 -8.92 -3.35
CA ALA A 97 -3.56 -8.97 -2.79
C ALA A 97 -4.42 -7.76 -3.21
N ARG A 98 -5.71 -8.00 -3.29
CA ARG A 98 -6.75 -7.05 -3.69
C ARG A 98 -7.86 -6.97 -2.64
N ILE A 99 -8.58 -5.88 -2.63
CA ILE A 99 -9.82 -5.77 -1.86
C ILE A 99 -10.91 -6.58 -2.55
N ASN A 100 -11.06 -6.41 -3.87
CA ASN A 100 -11.98 -7.18 -4.70
C ASN A 100 -11.23 -8.16 -5.59
N VAL A 101 -11.30 -9.45 -5.27
CA VAL A 101 -10.72 -10.52 -6.11
C VAL A 101 -11.77 -10.98 -7.11
N ALA A 102 -11.63 -10.53 -8.34
CA ALA A 102 -12.55 -10.92 -9.42
C ALA A 102 -12.48 -12.41 -9.76
N GLY A 103 -13.61 -12.98 -10.19
CA GLY A 103 -13.71 -14.32 -10.69
C GLY A 103 -14.07 -15.38 -9.65
N THR A 104 -13.88 -16.68 -10.00
CA THR A 104 -14.38 -17.82 -9.24
C THR A 104 -13.70 -18.04 -7.87
N ALA A 105 -12.47 -17.58 -7.70
CA ALA A 105 -11.77 -17.65 -6.41
C ALA A 105 -12.39 -16.67 -5.41
N GLY A 106 -12.91 -15.54 -5.90
CA GLY A 106 -13.54 -14.50 -5.09
C GLY A 106 -12.72 -14.15 -3.86
N ASP A 107 -13.41 -13.76 -2.79
CA ASP A 107 -12.79 -13.30 -1.56
C ASP A 107 -12.37 -14.40 -0.57
N SER A 108 -12.32 -15.67 -0.98
CA SER A 108 -11.98 -16.80 -0.09
C SER A 108 -10.52 -17.26 -0.20
N THR A 109 -9.65 -16.46 -0.81
CA THR A 109 -8.22 -16.72 -0.95
C THR A 109 -7.38 -15.74 -0.10
N PRO A 110 -6.18 -16.12 0.39
CA PRO A 110 -5.25 -15.18 1.03
C PRO A 110 -4.85 -13.97 0.18
N LEU A 111 -5.05 -14.03 -1.14
CA LEU A 111 -4.91 -12.89 -2.06
C LEU A 111 -6.07 -11.89 -1.94
N SER A 112 -7.09 -12.17 -1.12
CA SER A 112 -8.13 -11.21 -0.77
C SER A 112 -7.84 -10.57 0.59
N ILE A 113 -7.77 -9.25 0.62
CA ILE A 113 -7.64 -8.48 1.88
C ILE A 113 -8.85 -8.74 2.79
N GLN A 114 -10.02 -9.00 2.22
CA GLN A 114 -11.20 -9.39 2.98
C GLN A 114 -11.00 -10.73 3.69
N GLN A 115 -10.38 -11.73 3.04
CA GLN A 115 -10.05 -13.01 3.67
C GLN A 115 -9.01 -12.83 4.76
N GLN A 116 -7.98 -12.04 4.52
CA GLN A 116 -6.97 -11.72 5.52
C GLN A 116 -7.59 -11.11 6.79
N LEU A 117 -8.55 -10.20 6.62
CA LEU A 117 -9.29 -9.58 7.73
C LEU A 117 -10.21 -10.58 8.44
N ARG A 118 -10.86 -11.51 7.71
CA ARG A 118 -11.63 -12.61 8.32
C ARG A 118 -10.74 -13.52 9.17
N ASP A 119 -9.57 -13.87 8.66
CA ASP A 119 -8.63 -14.74 9.38
C ASP A 119 -8.06 -14.04 10.64
N LEU A 120 -7.76 -12.75 10.56
CA LEU A 120 -7.37 -11.94 11.73
C LEU A 120 -8.51 -11.80 12.74
N GLY A 121 -9.74 -11.64 12.27
CA GLY A 121 -10.94 -11.52 13.10
C GLY A 121 -11.48 -12.85 13.63
N ALA A 122 -10.88 -14.00 13.28
CA ALA A 122 -11.23 -15.29 13.85
C ALA A 122 -10.91 -15.37 15.35
N THR A 123 -9.97 -14.55 15.81
CA THR A 123 -9.68 -14.33 17.24
C THR A 123 -9.99 -12.87 17.60
N ALA A 124 -10.44 -12.65 18.85
CA ALA A 124 -10.70 -11.30 19.33
C ALA A 124 -9.43 -10.44 19.31
N TYR A 125 -9.63 -9.15 19.11
CA TYR A 125 -8.54 -8.16 19.23
C TYR A 125 -8.37 -7.78 20.71
N GLY A 126 -7.11 -7.69 21.14
CA GLY A 126 -6.78 -7.10 22.44
C GLY A 126 -6.97 -5.58 22.42
N ASP A 127 -7.25 -4.98 23.57
CA ASP A 127 -7.51 -3.53 23.68
C ASP A 127 -6.31 -2.68 23.23
N ARG A 128 -5.10 -3.23 23.28
CA ARG A 128 -3.84 -2.56 22.90
C ARG A 128 -3.21 -3.12 21.63
N ASP A 129 -3.94 -3.99 20.93
CA ASP A 129 -3.51 -4.40 19.57
C ASP A 129 -3.72 -3.26 18.59
N VAL A 130 -2.80 -3.13 17.63
CA VAL A 130 -2.93 -2.22 16.49
C VAL A 130 -3.10 -3.05 15.22
N LEU A 131 -4.16 -2.78 14.47
CA LEU A 131 -4.38 -3.35 13.14
C LEU A 131 -3.91 -2.35 12.09
N LEU A 132 -2.96 -2.76 11.25
CA LEU A 132 -2.45 -2.00 10.10
C LEU A 132 -3.05 -2.58 8.82
N VAL A 133 -3.63 -1.73 7.97
CA VAL A 133 -4.27 -2.14 6.73
C VAL A 133 -3.82 -1.25 5.57
N VAL A 134 -3.49 -1.87 4.44
CA VAL A 134 -3.20 -1.17 3.17
C VAL A 134 -3.77 -1.98 2.01
N GLY A 135 -4.34 -1.29 1.02
CA GLY A 135 -4.90 -1.93 -0.17
C GLY A 135 -5.56 -0.96 -1.14
N GLY A 136 -6.03 -1.49 -2.27
CA GLY A 136 -6.67 -0.74 -3.34
C GLY A 136 -5.72 -0.33 -4.47
N GLY A 137 -4.40 -0.42 -4.28
CA GLY A 137 -3.42 -0.13 -5.33
C GLY A 137 -3.48 -1.13 -6.48
N ASN A 138 -3.56 -2.42 -6.18
CA ASN A 138 -3.70 -3.48 -7.18
C ASN A 138 -5.06 -3.44 -7.88
N ASP A 139 -6.14 -3.15 -7.15
CA ASP A 139 -7.48 -2.97 -7.70
C ASP A 139 -7.52 -1.80 -8.70
N ALA A 140 -6.88 -0.67 -8.35
CA ALA A 140 -6.75 0.46 -9.25
C ALA A 140 -5.93 0.10 -10.52
N ALA A 141 -4.85 -0.67 -10.37
CA ALA A 141 -4.04 -1.12 -11.49
C ALA A 141 -4.82 -2.05 -12.43
N ASP A 142 -5.63 -2.96 -11.88
CA ASP A 142 -6.51 -3.83 -12.67
C ASP A 142 -7.58 -3.02 -13.43
N LEU A 143 -8.23 -2.07 -12.75
CA LEU A 143 -9.25 -1.20 -13.36
C LEU A 143 -8.66 -0.37 -14.51
N ILE A 144 -7.50 0.25 -14.28
CA ILE A 144 -6.78 1.02 -15.31
C ILE A 144 -6.36 0.10 -16.46
N GLY A 145 -5.83 -1.08 -16.15
CA GLY A 145 -5.42 -2.06 -17.16
C GLY A 145 -6.58 -2.53 -18.05
N ALA A 146 -7.74 -2.81 -17.47
CA ALA A 146 -8.95 -3.20 -18.18
C ALA A 146 -9.50 -2.04 -19.04
N TYR A 147 -9.52 -0.82 -18.51
CA TYR A 147 -9.95 0.36 -19.26
C TYR A 147 -9.08 0.63 -20.49
N LEU A 148 -7.75 0.56 -20.34
CA LEU A 148 -6.82 0.76 -21.46
C LEU A 148 -6.80 -0.39 -22.43
N GLY A 149 -7.18 -1.60 -22.00
CA GLY A 149 -7.36 -2.78 -22.84
C GLY A 149 -8.64 -2.75 -23.70
N ALA A 150 -9.55 -1.82 -23.48
CA ALA A 150 -10.86 -1.79 -24.10
C ALA A 150 -10.83 -1.73 -25.65
N SER A 151 -9.78 -1.18 -26.25
CA SER A 151 -9.61 -1.19 -27.70
C SER A 151 -9.34 -2.58 -28.28
N ALA A 152 -8.82 -3.51 -27.47
CA ALA A 152 -8.48 -4.87 -27.90
C ALA A 152 -9.65 -5.85 -27.73
N ASP A 153 -10.52 -5.65 -26.72
CA ASP A 153 -11.61 -6.56 -26.36
C ASP A 153 -13.02 -5.94 -26.45
N GLY A 154 -13.14 -4.73 -27.01
CA GLY A 154 -14.39 -3.99 -27.06
C GLY A 154 -14.88 -3.50 -25.68
N GLY A 155 -14.01 -3.46 -24.68
CA GLY A 155 -14.33 -3.06 -23.31
C GLY A 155 -14.93 -4.16 -22.45
N ALA A 156 -14.94 -5.41 -22.90
CA ALA A 156 -15.59 -6.51 -22.20
C ALA A 156 -14.98 -6.75 -20.80
N ALA A 157 -13.65 -6.75 -20.68
CA ALA A 157 -12.98 -6.94 -19.41
C ALA A 157 -13.27 -5.78 -18.42
N TYR A 158 -13.31 -4.56 -18.92
CA TYR A 158 -13.63 -3.38 -18.09
C TYR A 158 -15.06 -3.41 -17.57
N VAL A 159 -16.03 -3.70 -18.45
CA VAL A 159 -17.46 -3.81 -18.10
C VAL A 159 -17.69 -4.96 -17.10
N ALA A 160 -17.03 -6.11 -17.32
CA ALA A 160 -17.09 -7.22 -16.38
C ALA A 160 -16.58 -6.83 -14.99
N LEU A 161 -15.43 -6.16 -14.92
CA LEU A 161 -14.87 -5.69 -13.65
C LEU A 161 -15.79 -4.67 -12.97
N LEU A 162 -16.36 -3.72 -13.69
CA LEU A 162 -17.35 -2.79 -13.13
C LEU A 162 -18.54 -3.55 -12.51
N GLY A 163 -19.02 -4.61 -13.16
CA GLY A 163 -20.14 -5.42 -12.72
C GLY A 163 -19.91 -6.22 -11.44
N GLU A 164 -18.67 -6.36 -10.98
CA GLU A 164 -18.36 -6.99 -9.69
C GLU A 164 -18.84 -6.15 -8.49
N LEU A 165 -18.84 -4.82 -8.62
CA LEU A 165 -19.18 -3.90 -7.52
C LEU A 165 -20.34 -2.94 -7.85
N LEU A 166 -20.64 -2.72 -9.12
CA LEU A 166 -21.73 -1.84 -9.53
C LEU A 166 -22.96 -2.67 -9.94
N SER A 167 -24.14 -2.11 -9.68
CA SER A 167 -25.38 -2.74 -10.12
C SER A 167 -25.49 -2.80 -11.66
N PRO A 168 -26.25 -3.78 -12.23
CA PRO A 168 -26.49 -3.83 -13.66
C PRO A 168 -27.02 -2.53 -14.27
N ALA A 169 -27.84 -1.80 -13.54
CA ALA A 169 -28.37 -0.51 -13.97
C ALA A 169 -27.27 0.57 -14.09
N GLN A 170 -26.33 0.62 -13.14
CA GLN A 170 -25.21 1.56 -13.19
C GLN A 170 -24.25 1.23 -14.34
N VAL A 171 -23.99 -0.07 -14.57
CA VAL A 171 -23.15 -0.51 -15.70
C VAL A 171 -23.81 -0.18 -17.04
N ALA A 172 -25.12 -0.44 -17.18
CA ALA A 172 -25.86 -0.09 -18.39
C ALA A 172 -25.89 1.42 -18.66
N GLN A 173 -26.07 2.23 -17.61
CA GLN A 173 -26.00 3.69 -17.70
C GLN A 173 -24.62 4.17 -18.14
N ALA A 174 -23.55 3.57 -17.59
CA ALA A 174 -22.18 3.89 -17.97
C ALA A 174 -21.93 3.58 -19.47
N ALA A 175 -22.35 2.41 -19.93
CA ALA A 175 -22.24 2.02 -21.32
C ALA A 175 -23.03 2.95 -22.27
N ALA A 176 -24.25 3.35 -21.89
CA ALA A 176 -25.07 4.30 -22.64
C ALA A 176 -24.40 5.68 -22.75
N GLY A 177 -23.61 6.08 -21.75
CA GLY A 177 -22.84 7.32 -21.74
C GLY A 177 -21.56 7.28 -22.58
N GLY A 178 -21.26 6.15 -23.27
CA GLY A 178 -20.04 5.97 -24.07
C GLY A 178 -18.77 6.12 -23.25
N ASN A 179 -17.69 6.59 -23.87
CA ASN A 179 -16.39 6.70 -23.20
C ASN A 179 -16.42 7.58 -21.93
N ALA A 180 -17.21 8.67 -21.93
CA ALA A 180 -17.34 9.53 -20.78
C ALA A 180 -18.08 8.84 -19.62
N GLY A 181 -19.16 8.12 -19.91
CA GLY A 181 -19.89 7.35 -18.92
C GLY A 181 -19.04 6.21 -18.33
N LEU A 182 -18.30 5.50 -19.18
CA LEU A 182 -17.37 4.45 -18.75
C LEU A 182 -16.24 5.02 -17.86
N ALA A 183 -15.65 6.15 -18.25
CA ALA A 183 -14.63 6.80 -17.42
C ALA A 183 -15.19 7.23 -16.05
N GLN A 184 -16.43 7.73 -15.99
CA GLN A 184 -17.08 8.08 -14.72
C GLN A 184 -17.36 6.84 -13.87
N ALA A 185 -17.76 5.73 -14.49
CA ALA A 185 -18.04 4.47 -13.77
C ALA A 185 -16.84 3.91 -13.02
N GLY A 186 -15.61 4.12 -13.51
CA GLY A 186 -14.40 3.76 -12.77
C GLY A 186 -14.29 4.45 -11.41
N GLY A 187 -14.71 5.72 -11.31
CA GLY A 187 -14.79 6.42 -10.04
C GLY A 187 -15.85 5.83 -9.09
N LEU A 188 -17.01 5.43 -9.63
CA LEU A 188 -18.06 4.76 -8.85
C LEU A 188 -17.58 3.38 -8.35
N TYR A 189 -16.89 2.61 -9.20
CA TYR A 189 -16.29 1.33 -8.83
C TYR A 189 -15.29 1.51 -7.68
N MET A 190 -14.39 2.47 -7.77
CA MET A 190 -13.38 2.73 -6.73
C MET A 190 -14.03 3.22 -5.42
N ALA A 191 -15.11 3.98 -5.49
CA ALA A 191 -15.87 4.33 -4.29
C ALA A 191 -16.55 3.11 -3.66
N ALA A 192 -17.15 2.22 -4.47
CA ALA A 192 -17.75 0.98 -3.99
C ALA A 192 -16.69 0.03 -3.39
N LEU A 193 -15.47 0.01 -3.94
CA LEU A 193 -14.33 -0.72 -3.38
C LEU A 193 -13.96 -0.23 -1.97
N ALA A 194 -13.98 1.08 -1.74
CA ALA A 194 -13.77 1.66 -0.42
C ALA A 194 -14.88 1.28 0.57
N ASP A 195 -16.13 1.22 0.11
CA ASP A 195 -17.25 0.72 0.90
C ASP A 195 -17.05 -0.74 1.30
N GLN A 196 -16.65 -1.59 0.37
CA GLN A 196 -16.39 -3.01 0.62
C GLN A 196 -15.28 -3.21 1.68
N LEU A 197 -14.17 -2.47 1.60
CA LEU A 197 -13.13 -2.51 2.63
C LEU A 197 -13.67 -2.02 3.99
N ALA A 198 -14.40 -0.92 4.00
CA ALA A 198 -14.94 -0.35 5.23
C ALA A 198 -15.95 -1.28 5.91
N ASP A 199 -16.84 -1.94 5.15
CA ASP A 199 -17.79 -2.93 5.67
C ASP A 199 -17.06 -4.13 6.25
N THR A 200 -16.00 -4.60 5.58
CA THR A 200 -15.18 -5.71 6.07
C THR A 200 -14.46 -5.32 7.36
N LEU A 201 -13.87 -4.13 7.45
CA LEU A 201 -13.24 -3.62 8.68
C LEU A 201 -14.25 -3.48 9.82
N GLN A 202 -15.46 -3.00 9.53
CA GLN A 202 -16.53 -2.91 10.51
C GLN A 202 -16.88 -4.29 11.07
N ALA A 203 -17.04 -5.30 10.19
CA ALA A 203 -17.47 -6.65 10.57
C ALA A 203 -16.35 -7.49 11.20
N GLN A 204 -15.13 -7.41 10.66
CA GLN A 204 -14.05 -8.33 11.01
C GLN A 204 -12.99 -7.74 11.95
N ALA A 205 -12.99 -6.43 12.17
CA ALA A 205 -12.11 -5.77 13.11
C ALA A 205 -12.88 -5.05 14.22
N LEU A 206 -13.68 -4.04 13.91
CA LEU A 206 -14.33 -3.19 14.91
C LEU A 206 -15.38 -3.94 15.71
N ALA A 207 -16.20 -4.79 15.08
CA ALA A 207 -17.18 -5.66 15.75
C ALA A 207 -16.50 -6.82 16.53
N LYS A 208 -15.23 -7.12 16.23
CA LYS A 208 -14.41 -8.13 16.93
C LYS A 208 -13.52 -7.52 18.02
N GLY A 209 -13.73 -6.25 18.37
CA GLY A 209 -13.10 -5.60 19.50
C GLY A 209 -11.87 -4.75 19.19
N ALA A 210 -11.46 -4.60 17.92
CA ALA A 210 -10.35 -3.73 17.57
C ALA A 210 -10.60 -2.29 18.04
N LYS A 211 -9.61 -1.74 18.75
CA LYS A 211 -9.65 -0.37 19.30
C LYS A 211 -8.76 0.61 18.55
N ARG A 212 -7.74 0.10 17.84
CA ARG A 212 -6.71 0.89 17.18
C ARG A 212 -6.49 0.31 15.78
N VAL A 213 -7.10 0.94 14.77
CA VAL A 213 -7.04 0.52 13.37
C VAL A 213 -6.44 1.65 12.55
N VAL A 214 -5.34 1.37 11.87
CA VAL A 214 -4.69 2.29 10.94
C VAL A 214 -4.93 1.78 9.53
N VAL A 215 -5.53 2.60 8.68
CA VAL A 215 -5.75 2.30 7.26
C VAL A 215 -4.98 3.30 6.42
N LEU A 216 -3.98 2.84 5.67
CA LEU A 216 -3.34 3.68 4.66
C LEU A 216 -4.28 3.76 3.45
N ASN A 217 -4.55 4.98 2.99
CA ASN A 217 -5.26 5.16 1.73
C ASN A 217 -4.41 4.70 0.54
N ALA A 218 -5.03 4.48 -0.63
CA ALA A 218 -4.30 4.05 -1.82
C ALA A 218 -3.32 5.14 -2.28
N PRO A 219 -2.07 4.78 -2.62
CA PRO A 219 -1.09 5.73 -3.15
C PRO A 219 -1.51 6.29 -4.51
N ASP A 220 -0.92 7.41 -4.92
CA ASP A 220 -1.07 7.91 -6.27
C ASP A 220 -0.34 6.98 -7.27
N VAL A 221 -1.02 5.91 -7.69
CA VAL A 221 -0.48 4.92 -8.61
C VAL A 221 -0.07 5.54 -9.95
N THR A 222 -0.61 6.72 -10.29
CA THR A 222 -0.29 7.44 -11.52
C THR A 222 1.12 8.01 -11.53
N ARG A 223 1.79 8.02 -10.39
CA ARG A 223 3.16 8.49 -10.22
C ARG A 223 4.19 7.36 -10.24
N THR A 224 3.75 6.12 -10.31
CA THR A 224 4.66 4.96 -10.33
C THR A 224 5.38 4.82 -11.66
N PRO A 225 6.61 4.28 -11.68
CA PRO A 225 7.35 4.05 -12.92
C PRO A 225 6.57 3.20 -13.94
N ARG A 226 5.80 2.20 -13.48
CA ARG A 226 4.94 1.39 -14.36
C ARG A 226 3.89 2.23 -15.07
N PHE A 227 3.20 3.12 -14.34
CA PHE A 227 2.17 3.95 -14.93
C PHE A 227 2.77 4.98 -15.88
N LEU A 228 3.92 5.57 -15.53
CA LEU A 228 4.64 6.49 -16.41
C LEU A 228 5.08 5.81 -17.72
N ALA A 229 5.58 4.58 -17.65
CA ALA A 229 5.92 3.79 -18.84
C ALA A 229 4.68 3.47 -19.68
N LEU A 230 3.55 3.14 -19.04
CA LEU A 230 2.27 2.90 -19.71
C LEU A 230 1.78 4.16 -20.43
N LEU A 231 1.84 5.33 -19.79
CA LEU A 231 1.47 6.61 -20.41
C LEU A 231 2.36 6.95 -21.61
N ALA A 232 3.65 6.66 -21.51
CA ALA A 232 4.58 6.86 -22.63
C ALA A 232 4.21 5.96 -23.82
N ALA A 233 3.85 4.71 -23.58
CA ALA A 233 3.37 3.78 -24.62
C ALA A 233 2.06 4.26 -25.26
N VAL A 234 1.10 4.74 -24.45
CA VAL A 234 -0.15 5.33 -24.93
C VAL A 234 0.12 6.58 -25.79
N ALA A 235 1.00 7.47 -25.34
CA ALA A 235 1.35 8.66 -26.10
C ALA A 235 1.90 8.30 -27.48
N GLN A 236 2.78 7.29 -27.57
CA GLN A 236 3.33 6.83 -28.84
C GLN A 236 2.27 6.20 -29.74
N SER A 237 1.45 5.29 -29.21
CA SER A 237 0.40 4.62 -29.98
C SER A 237 -0.70 5.58 -30.46
N SER A 238 -0.88 6.72 -29.78
CA SER A 238 -1.84 7.78 -30.15
C SER A 238 -1.27 8.82 -31.13
N GLY A 239 -0.18 8.50 -31.85
CA GLY A 239 0.40 9.34 -32.89
C GLY A 239 1.57 10.20 -32.41
N GLY A 240 1.97 10.12 -31.15
CA GLY A 240 3.09 10.90 -30.59
C GLY A 240 2.83 12.41 -30.51
N GLY A 241 3.90 13.18 -30.26
CA GLY A 241 3.82 14.64 -30.23
C GLY A 241 2.78 15.18 -29.24
N ALA A 242 2.19 16.33 -29.56
CA ALA A 242 1.20 16.99 -28.70
C ALA A 242 -0.10 16.18 -28.54
N THR A 243 -0.55 15.50 -29.59
CA THR A 243 -1.78 14.67 -29.55
C THR A 243 -1.60 13.48 -28.61
N GLY A 244 -0.50 12.74 -28.74
CA GLY A 244 -0.21 11.61 -27.83
C GLY A 244 -0.03 12.05 -26.38
N ALA A 245 0.66 13.18 -26.14
CA ALA A 245 0.81 13.75 -24.80
C ALA A 245 -0.54 14.13 -24.18
N ALA A 246 -1.45 14.75 -24.94
CA ALA A 246 -2.78 15.11 -24.47
C ALA A 246 -3.61 13.87 -24.10
N MET A 247 -3.53 12.79 -24.87
CA MET A 247 -4.20 11.52 -24.56
C MET A 247 -3.65 10.92 -23.28
N ALA A 248 -2.33 10.87 -23.12
CA ALA A 248 -1.70 10.36 -21.90
C ALA A 248 -2.12 11.17 -20.66
N GLU A 249 -2.16 12.49 -20.75
CA GLU A 249 -2.60 13.36 -19.65
C GLU A 249 -4.07 13.14 -19.29
N GLN A 250 -4.95 12.98 -20.28
CA GLN A 250 -6.35 12.65 -20.04
C GLN A 250 -6.51 11.33 -19.26
N ILE A 251 -5.74 10.29 -19.63
CA ILE A 251 -5.73 9.00 -18.93
C ILE A 251 -5.20 9.16 -17.52
N ALA A 252 -4.10 9.90 -17.33
CA ALA A 252 -3.53 10.16 -16.02
C ALA A 252 -4.52 10.87 -15.10
N THR A 253 -5.21 11.89 -15.62
CA THR A 253 -6.24 12.64 -14.88
C THR A 253 -7.41 11.72 -14.48
N THR A 254 -7.89 10.89 -15.40
CA THR A 254 -8.98 9.93 -15.14
C THR A 254 -8.58 8.92 -14.06
N ALA A 255 -7.42 8.28 -14.20
CA ALA A 255 -6.93 7.29 -13.24
C ALA A 255 -6.70 7.90 -11.84
N ARG A 256 -6.16 9.12 -11.79
CA ARG A 256 -5.98 9.85 -10.52
C ARG A 256 -7.33 10.16 -9.87
N ALA A 257 -8.34 10.56 -10.65
CA ALA A 257 -9.68 10.80 -10.13
C ALA A 257 -10.30 9.52 -9.51
N TRP A 258 -10.07 8.35 -10.11
CA TRP A 258 -10.53 7.06 -9.57
C TRP A 258 -9.90 6.73 -8.22
N VAL A 259 -8.57 6.87 -8.09
CA VAL A 259 -7.89 6.68 -6.80
C VAL A 259 -8.37 7.69 -5.77
N SER A 260 -8.58 8.95 -6.17
CA SER A 260 -9.11 9.98 -5.29
C SER A 260 -10.55 9.67 -4.84
N ALA A 261 -11.38 9.05 -5.68
CA ALA A 261 -12.72 8.62 -5.31
C ALA A 261 -12.70 7.55 -4.21
N TYR A 262 -11.80 6.54 -4.34
CA TYR A 262 -11.56 5.54 -3.29
C TYR A 262 -11.13 6.21 -1.98
N ASN A 263 -10.09 7.05 -2.03
CA ASN A 263 -9.52 7.68 -0.84
C ASN A 263 -10.52 8.59 -0.14
N SER A 264 -11.27 9.39 -0.90
CA SER A 264 -12.31 10.27 -0.36
C SER A 264 -13.45 9.47 0.28
N ARG A 265 -13.87 8.37 -0.36
CA ARG A 265 -14.93 7.51 0.19
C ARG A 265 -14.47 6.81 1.46
N LEU A 266 -13.24 6.30 1.49
CA LEU A 266 -12.66 5.67 2.68
C LEU A 266 -12.60 6.65 3.85
N ALA A 267 -12.14 7.88 3.63
CA ALA A 267 -12.12 8.93 4.63
C ALA A 267 -13.52 9.28 5.14
N GLN A 268 -14.53 9.37 4.26
CA GLN A 268 -15.92 9.60 4.64
C GLN A 268 -16.48 8.48 5.52
N ARG A 269 -16.20 7.21 5.18
CA ARG A 269 -16.68 6.04 5.93
C ARG A 269 -16.19 6.03 7.39
N PHE A 270 -15.03 6.56 7.66
CA PHE A 270 -14.42 6.58 8.99
C PHE A 270 -14.33 7.97 9.63
N ALA A 271 -14.98 8.99 9.06
CA ALA A 271 -14.90 10.37 9.54
C ALA A 271 -15.26 10.55 11.02
N THR A 272 -16.18 9.73 11.54
CA THR A 272 -16.67 9.79 12.93
C THR A 272 -16.24 8.57 13.78
N GLU A 273 -15.46 7.64 13.21
CA GLU A 273 -15.02 6.43 13.93
C GLU A 273 -13.66 6.67 14.60
N SER A 274 -13.67 6.94 15.90
CA SER A 274 -12.47 7.29 16.66
C SER A 274 -11.44 6.16 16.78
N ARG A 275 -11.86 4.90 16.59
CA ARG A 275 -10.98 3.72 16.61
C ARG A 275 -10.22 3.53 15.29
N VAL A 276 -10.54 4.29 14.24
CA VAL A 276 -9.90 4.20 12.93
C VAL A 276 -9.15 5.49 12.61
N ALA A 277 -7.91 5.35 12.19
CA ALA A 277 -7.11 6.43 11.62
C ALA A 277 -6.85 6.13 10.14
N VAL A 278 -7.42 6.94 9.25
CA VAL A 278 -7.09 6.90 7.83
C VAL A 278 -5.86 7.78 7.62
N VAL A 279 -4.76 7.17 7.17
CA VAL A 279 -3.48 7.83 6.91
C VAL A 279 -3.40 8.23 5.44
N ASP A 280 -3.13 9.50 5.17
CA ASP A 280 -3.05 10.03 3.81
C ASP A 280 -1.69 9.70 3.15
N PHE A 281 -1.52 8.45 2.71
CA PHE A 281 -0.35 8.04 1.95
C PHE A 281 -0.33 8.63 0.54
N PHE A 282 -1.51 8.86 -0.07
CA PHE A 282 -1.63 9.54 -1.37
C PHE A 282 -1.01 10.94 -1.32
N GLY A 283 -1.41 11.75 -0.36
CA GLY A 283 -0.87 13.10 -0.17
C GLY A 283 0.61 13.10 0.19
N ALA A 284 1.02 12.22 1.09
CA ALA A 284 2.42 12.10 1.51
C ALA A 284 3.34 11.72 0.33
N LEU A 285 2.98 10.72 -0.47
CA LEU A 285 3.76 10.34 -1.66
C LEU A 285 3.90 11.52 -2.64
N ASN A 286 2.79 12.20 -2.94
CA ASN A 286 2.84 13.38 -3.83
C ASN A 286 3.73 14.50 -3.26
N GLN A 287 3.74 14.71 -1.95
CA GLN A 287 4.63 15.67 -1.29
C GLN A 287 6.10 15.25 -1.40
N TRP A 288 6.42 13.97 -1.20
CA TRP A 288 7.79 13.46 -1.36
C TRP A 288 8.29 13.62 -2.80
N LEU A 289 7.42 13.38 -3.78
CA LEU A 289 7.73 13.57 -5.20
C LEU A 289 7.86 15.04 -5.60
N ALA A 290 7.13 15.95 -4.96
CA ALA A 290 7.19 17.40 -5.25
C ALA A 290 8.40 18.09 -4.60
N SER A 291 8.87 17.59 -3.45
CA SER A 291 9.97 18.19 -2.71
C SER A 291 10.99 17.12 -2.26
N PRO A 292 11.57 16.35 -3.21
CA PRO A 292 12.30 15.13 -2.89
C PRO A 292 13.53 15.38 -2.02
N ALA A 293 14.25 16.48 -2.21
CA ALA A 293 15.45 16.81 -1.43
C ALA A 293 15.17 16.92 0.09
N THR A 294 13.98 17.39 0.48
CA THR A 294 13.54 17.48 1.88
C THR A 294 13.51 16.10 2.54
N TYR A 295 13.28 15.05 1.76
CA TYR A 295 13.16 13.67 2.22
C TYR A 295 14.40 12.81 1.94
N GLY A 296 15.50 13.43 1.47
CA GLY A 296 16.74 12.75 1.09
C GLY A 296 16.60 11.93 -0.20
N LEU A 297 15.69 12.35 -1.08
CA LEU A 297 15.40 11.72 -2.36
C LEU A 297 15.96 12.56 -3.50
N THR A 298 16.45 11.91 -4.55
CA THR A 298 16.99 12.59 -5.76
C THR A 298 16.36 12.05 -7.04
N ASN A 299 15.84 10.82 -7.06
CA ASN A 299 15.20 10.22 -8.20
C ASN A 299 13.77 9.81 -7.84
N THR A 300 12.79 10.38 -8.56
CA THR A 300 11.36 10.24 -8.29
C THR A 300 10.59 9.48 -9.38
N THR A 301 11.27 9.05 -10.44
CA THR A 301 10.61 8.47 -11.63
C THR A 301 11.20 7.15 -12.10
N SER A 302 12.47 6.88 -11.79
CA SER A 302 13.16 5.67 -12.22
C SER A 302 13.29 4.67 -11.08
N PRO A 303 13.15 3.36 -11.34
CA PRO A 303 13.49 2.33 -10.38
C PRO A 303 14.98 2.29 -10.05
N ALA A 304 15.32 1.92 -8.81
CA ALA A 304 16.70 1.63 -8.41
C ALA A 304 17.15 0.24 -8.91
N CYS A 305 16.25 -0.73 -8.95
CA CYS A 305 16.52 -2.06 -9.49
C CYS A 305 16.62 -2.03 -11.01
N PRO A 306 17.57 -2.78 -11.60
CA PRO A 306 17.66 -2.89 -13.06
C PRO A 306 16.46 -3.67 -13.62
N ALA A 307 16.01 -3.28 -14.81
CA ALA A 307 15.03 -4.06 -15.55
C ALA A 307 15.60 -5.43 -15.93
N THR A 308 14.78 -6.48 -15.83
CA THR A 308 15.15 -7.87 -16.14
C THR A 308 14.60 -8.34 -17.50
N GLY A 309 13.77 -7.54 -18.13
CA GLY A 309 13.13 -7.83 -19.41
C GLY A 309 11.96 -6.90 -19.69
N THR A 310 11.07 -7.33 -20.55
CA THR A 310 9.80 -6.64 -20.87
C THR A 310 8.63 -7.61 -20.81
N ASP A 311 7.44 -7.11 -20.45
CA ASP A 311 6.18 -7.85 -20.51
C ASP A 311 5.64 -7.92 -21.97
N ALA A 312 4.50 -8.61 -22.16
CA ALA A 312 3.86 -8.73 -23.48
C ALA A 312 3.42 -7.38 -24.10
N ARG A 313 3.38 -6.31 -23.31
CA ARG A 313 3.08 -4.94 -23.77
C ARG A 313 4.35 -4.14 -24.04
N GLY A 314 5.54 -4.76 -23.89
CA GLY A 314 6.83 -4.07 -24.03
C GLY A 314 7.21 -3.21 -22.82
N LEU A 315 6.50 -3.31 -21.70
CA LEU A 315 6.81 -2.55 -20.50
C LEU A 315 7.92 -3.25 -19.70
N PRO A 316 8.84 -2.50 -19.05
CA PRO A 316 9.92 -3.09 -18.27
C PRO A 316 9.41 -3.98 -17.13
N THR A 317 10.04 -5.13 -16.95
CA THR A 317 9.84 -6.05 -15.82
C THR A 317 11.02 -6.02 -14.87
N TYR A 318 10.80 -6.36 -13.61
CA TYR A 318 11.80 -6.30 -12.55
C TYR A 318 11.72 -7.57 -11.70
N SER A 319 12.84 -7.98 -11.12
CA SER A 319 12.92 -9.05 -10.12
C SER A 319 13.35 -8.46 -8.78
N ILE A 320 12.41 -8.26 -7.88
CA ILE A 320 12.70 -7.79 -6.51
C ILE A 320 13.59 -8.80 -5.78
N GLN A 321 13.38 -10.09 -6.00
CA GLN A 321 14.15 -11.14 -5.35
C GLN A 321 15.65 -11.05 -5.66
N THR A 322 16.04 -10.64 -6.86
CA THR A 322 17.44 -10.49 -7.27
C THR A 322 17.98 -9.07 -7.10
N CYS A 323 17.12 -8.12 -6.78
CA CYS A 323 17.50 -6.73 -6.50
C CYS A 323 17.96 -6.59 -5.06
N THR A 324 19.24 -6.90 -4.81
CA THR A 324 19.83 -6.88 -3.49
C THR A 324 20.74 -5.68 -3.30
N GLU A 325 20.98 -5.26 -2.05
CA GLU A 325 21.99 -4.24 -1.73
C GLU A 325 23.38 -4.60 -2.32
N ALA A 326 23.73 -5.88 -2.28
CA ALA A 326 25.00 -6.37 -2.85
C ALA A 326 25.03 -6.20 -4.38
N SER A 327 23.97 -6.59 -5.10
CA SER A 327 23.90 -6.44 -6.56
C SER A 327 23.91 -4.97 -6.98
N LEU A 328 23.19 -4.11 -6.26
CA LEU A 328 23.16 -2.67 -6.54
C LEU A 328 24.50 -1.99 -6.22
N THR A 329 25.20 -2.44 -5.18
CA THR A 329 26.56 -1.95 -4.87
C THR A 329 27.54 -2.32 -5.97
N ALA A 330 27.48 -3.57 -6.46
CA ALA A 330 28.36 -4.05 -7.54
C ALA A 330 28.08 -3.33 -8.89
N ALA A 331 26.84 -2.91 -9.13
CA ALA A 331 26.40 -2.23 -10.34
C ALA A 331 26.19 -0.71 -10.13
N ALA A 332 26.87 -0.11 -9.15
CA ALA A 332 26.68 1.30 -8.82
C ALA A 332 26.96 2.20 -10.03
N PRO A 333 26.08 3.20 -10.32
CA PRO A 333 26.36 4.21 -11.32
C PRO A 333 27.68 4.96 -11.03
N ALA A 334 28.35 5.41 -12.07
CA ALA A 334 29.61 6.15 -11.93
C ALA A 334 29.42 7.36 -10.98
N GLY A 335 30.27 7.46 -9.96
CA GLY A 335 30.21 8.51 -8.94
C GLY A 335 29.13 8.34 -7.86
N ALA A 336 28.34 7.25 -7.89
CA ALA A 336 27.37 6.97 -6.84
C ALA A 336 28.08 6.48 -5.55
N GLY A 337 27.62 7.02 -4.40
CA GLY A 337 28.08 6.59 -3.08
C GLY A 337 27.44 5.28 -2.64
N ALA A 338 27.92 4.74 -1.50
CA ALA A 338 27.30 3.55 -0.89
C ALA A 338 25.82 3.80 -0.57
N GLY A 339 24.96 2.83 -0.84
CA GLY A 339 23.52 2.94 -0.58
C GLY A 339 22.78 3.94 -1.48
N TRP A 340 23.33 4.26 -2.66
CA TRP A 340 22.79 5.23 -3.61
C TRP A 340 21.30 5.01 -3.92
N TRP A 341 20.83 3.75 -3.91
CA TRP A 341 19.42 3.40 -4.14
C TRP A 341 18.46 3.98 -3.10
N ASN A 342 18.94 4.32 -1.91
CA ASN A 342 18.14 4.99 -0.89
C ASN A 342 17.79 6.45 -1.23
N SER A 343 18.39 7.01 -2.27
CA SER A 343 17.99 8.31 -2.81
C SER A 343 16.90 8.22 -3.88
N TYR A 344 16.46 7.01 -4.24
CA TYR A 344 15.36 6.77 -5.17
C TYR A 344 14.07 6.54 -4.41
N VAL A 345 12.93 6.97 -4.99
CA VAL A 345 11.61 6.69 -4.42
C VAL A 345 11.23 5.22 -4.63
N PHE A 346 11.51 4.68 -5.82
CA PHE A 346 11.05 3.36 -6.23
C PHE A 346 12.19 2.35 -6.32
N SER A 347 11.97 1.15 -5.75
CA SER A 347 12.83 -0.01 -5.94
C SER A 347 12.64 -0.62 -7.33
N ASP A 348 11.41 -0.91 -7.69
CA ASP A 348 10.98 -1.43 -8.98
C ASP A 348 9.92 -0.51 -9.62
N ASN A 349 9.05 -1.06 -10.46
CA ASN A 349 8.01 -0.31 -11.14
C ASN A 349 6.81 0.11 -10.24
N PHE A 350 6.72 -0.37 -8.98
CA PHE A 350 5.64 -0.06 -8.04
C PHE A 350 6.11 0.24 -6.62
N HIS A 351 7.14 -0.50 -6.14
CA HIS A 351 7.44 -0.60 -4.72
C HIS A 351 8.49 0.41 -4.29
N GLY A 352 8.35 0.94 -3.09
CA GLY A 352 9.28 1.90 -2.50
C GLY A 352 10.63 1.30 -2.16
N THR A 353 11.69 2.12 -2.20
CA THR A 353 13.01 1.78 -1.66
C THR A 353 12.97 1.64 -0.13
N PRO A 354 14.03 1.11 0.52
CA PRO A 354 14.09 1.13 1.98
C PRO A 354 13.90 2.54 2.57
N ARG A 355 14.38 3.59 1.89
CA ARG A 355 14.14 4.99 2.32
C ARG A 355 12.66 5.37 2.26
N THR A 356 11.97 5.05 1.17
CA THR A 356 10.53 5.31 1.03
C THR A 356 9.74 4.54 2.08
N ASN A 357 10.10 3.29 2.35
CA ASN A 357 9.49 2.50 3.41
C ASN A 357 9.71 3.11 4.80
N ALA A 358 10.91 3.65 5.09
CA ALA A 358 11.15 4.39 6.33
C ALA A 358 10.28 5.65 6.45
N LEU A 359 10.06 6.38 5.36
CA LEU A 359 9.15 7.54 5.34
C LEU A 359 7.69 7.11 5.59
N MET A 360 7.25 5.99 5.00
CA MET A 360 5.92 5.42 5.28
C MET A 360 5.78 4.99 6.74
N GLY A 361 6.78 4.32 7.31
CA GLY A 361 6.80 3.94 8.72
C GLY A 361 6.70 5.16 9.64
N ASN A 362 7.43 6.23 9.35
CA ASN A 362 7.36 7.48 10.11
C ASN A 362 5.98 8.10 10.05
N LEU A 363 5.35 8.14 8.86
CA LEU A 363 3.99 8.67 8.68
C LEU A 363 2.97 7.94 9.57
N VAL A 364 3.08 6.61 9.66
CA VAL A 364 2.21 5.79 10.52
C VAL A 364 2.54 6.01 12.00
N ASN A 365 3.83 6.05 12.37
CA ASN A 365 4.25 6.29 13.75
C ASN A 365 3.79 7.65 14.26
N ASP A 366 3.85 8.70 13.43
CA ASP A 366 3.36 10.03 13.77
C ASP A 366 1.83 10.01 13.98
N THR A 367 1.11 9.21 13.19
CA THR A 367 -0.33 9.00 13.37
C THR A 367 -0.63 8.28 14.70
N LEU A 368 0.12 7.22 15.02
CA LEU A 368 -0.05 6.49 16.29
C LEU A 368 0.20 7.40 17.50
N ARG A 369 1.26 8.23 17.48
CA ARG A 369 1.54 9.22 18.50
C ARG A 369 0.43 10.26 18.63
N ALA A 370 -0.02 10.82 17.51
CA ALA A 370 -1.09 11.82 17.49
C ALA A 370 -2.42 11.29 18.05
N ARG A 371 -2.65 9.98 17.92
CA ARG A 371 -3.82 9.29 18.48
C ARG A 371 -3.62 8.84 19.92
N GLY A 372 -2.42 8.95 20.50
CA GLY A 372 -2.10 8.39 21.80
C GLY A 372 -2.17 6.86 21.83
N TRP A 373 -1.78 6.22 20.73
CA TRP A 373 -1.81 4.76 20.56
C TRP A 373 -0.43 4.10 20.69
N MET A 374 0.61 4.91 20.96
CA MET A 374 1.95 4.44 21.29
C MET A 374 2.61 5.36 22.31
#